data_cecb477a2b10f248f400ccba15005b18
#
_entry.id   cecb477a2b10f248f400ccba15005b18
#
_cell.length_a   1.000
_cell.length_b   1.000
_cell.length_c   1.000
_cell.angle_alpha   90.00
_cell.angle_beta   90.00
_cell.angle_gamma   90.00
#
_symmetry.space_group_name_H-M   'P 1'
#
loop_
_entity.id
_entity.type
_entity.pdbx_description
1 polymer ?
#
loop_
_entity_poly.entity_id
_entity_poly.type
_entity_poly.pdbx_seq_one_letter_code
_entity_poly.pdbx_strand_id
1 'polypeptide(L)'
;TLKKGWGGKFATATKKFEFYSETLKKGLLEHAKKFDTTVDDILTVSGYMARGERAFVPHYETVKRHGSLADYPLTFIDYKSRLNREGRSQNVPWYQEFKKVDPGDVSWNDVVKMNPLDGAKLGLKSGDTVRITSITGTISCELKLWEGVRPGTVAKCYGQGHWAYGRVAAKDFAKAIPRGGNNNEVLVDDYDRLSGATARNGGFTGVRIQKA
;
A
#
# COMPACT_ATOMS: atom_id res chain seq x y z
N THR A 1 -18.87 8.65 28.74
CA THR A 1 -19.07 7.38 28.08
C THR A 1 -17.97 6.40 28.37
N LEU A 2 -16.71 6.79 28.49
CA LEU A 2 -15.62 5.98 29.06
C LEU A 2 -15.88 5.64 30.56
N LYS A 3 -16.66 6.49 31.27
CA LYS A 3 -17.04 6.28 32.67
C LYS A 3 -17.94 5.05 32.92
N LYS A 4 -18.59 4.50 31.91
CA LYS A 4 -19.42 3.29 32.06
C LYS A 4 -18.69 1.98 31.77
N GLY A 5 -17.37 2.03 31.62
CA GLY A 5 -16.51 0.86 31.39
C GLY A 5 -16.84 0.13 30.09
N TRP A 6 -15.86 -0.16 29.30
CA TRP A 6 -15.97 -1.05 28.14
C TRP A 6 -16.10 -2.51 28.58
N GLY A 7 -15.92 -2.80 29.89
CA GLY A 7 -16.07 -4.11 30.44
C GLY A 7 -17.45 -4.70 30.16
N GLY A 8 -17.47 -5.90 29.60
CA GLY A 8 -18.70 -6.62 29.28
C GLY A 8 -19.38 -6.24 27.97
N LYS A 9 -18.76 -5.41 27.12
CA LYS A 9 -19.31 -4.99 25.81
C LYS A 9 -18.58 -5.58 24.60
N PHE A 10 -17.51 -6.30 24.78
CA PHE A 10 -16.86 -7.00 23.69
C PHE A 10 -17.70 -8.21 23.25
N ALA A 11 -17.84 -8.39 21.94
CA ALA A 11 -18.51 -9.55 21.35
C ALA A 11 -17.59 -10.79 21.30
N THR A 12 -16.85 -11.03 22.38
CA THR A 12 -15.90 -12.11 22.56
C THR A 12 -16.44 -13.12 23.59
N ALA A 13 -15.92 -14.34 23.60
CA ALA A 13 -16.35 -15.38 24.53
C ALA A 13 -16.16 -14.95 26.00
N THR A 14 -15.05 -14.31 26.32
CA THR A 14 -14.73 -13.82 27.68
C THR A 14 -15.40 -12.48 28.02
N LYS A 15 -16.07 -11.83 27.08
CA LYS A 15 -16.59 -10.46 27.18
C LYS A 15 -15.50 -9.42 27.46
N LYS A 16 -14.23 -9.77 27.23
CA LYS A 16 -13.05 -8.93 27.37
C LYS A 16 -12.35 -8.79 26.01
N PHE A 17 -11.37 -7.91 25.92
CA PHE A 17 -10.47 -7.88 24.78
C PHE A 17 -9.64 -9.16 24.76
N GLU A 18 -9.65 -9.90 23.65
CA GLU A 18 -8.94 -11.17 23.48
C GLU A 18 -7.82 -11.01 22.44
N PHE A 19 -6.61 -11.40 22.82
CA PHE A 19 -5.47 -11.51 21.89
C PHE A 19 -5.43 -12.88 21.21
N TYR A 20 -5.93 -13.90 21.87
CA TYR A 20 -6.01 -15.24 21.33
C TYR A 20 -7.31 -15.44 20.57
N SER A 21 -7.22 -15.94 19.32
CA SER A 21 -8.37 -16.12 18.46
C SER A 21 -8.89 -17.57 18.49
N GLU A 22 -9.77 -17.88 19.42
CA GLU A 22 -10.49 -19.17 19.46
C GLU A 22 -11.29 -19.42 18.18
N THR A 23 -11.84 -18.36 17.60
CA THR A 23 -12.61 -18.45 16.35
C THR A 23 -11.76 -18.92 15.18
N LEU A 24 -10.54 -18.37 15.04
CA LEU A 24 -9.60 -18.80 14.00
C LEU A 24 -9.17 -20.24 14.21
N LYS A 25 -8.81 -20.61 15.45
CA LYS A 25 -8.43 -21.98 15.80
C LYS A 25 -9.52 -22.97 15.42
N LYS A 26 -10.75 -22.72 15.87
CA LYS A 26 -11.90 -23.56 15.56
C LYS A 26 -12.13 -23.67 14.04
N GLY A 27 -12.10 -22.57 13.33
CA GLY A 27 -12.28 -22.55 11.86
C GLY A 27 -11.22 -23.36 11.14
N LEU A 28 -9.94 -23.25 11.52
CA LEU A 28 -8.87 -24.04 10.90
C LEU A 28 -8.96 -25.53 11.23
N LEU A 29 -9.35 -25.90 12.47
CA LEU A 29 -9.58 -27.29 12.85
C LEU A 29 -10.75 -27.91 12.08
N GLU A 30 -11.85 -27.18 11.92
CA GLU A 30 -13.01 -27.63 11.13
C GLU A 30 -12.65 -27.80 9.66
N HIS A 31 -11.86 -26.86 9.10
CA HIS A 31 -11.37 -26.94 7.72
C HIS A 31 -10.43 -28.13 7.54
N ALA A 32 -9.47 -28.31 8.42
CA ALA A 32 -8.54 -29.42 8.40
C ALA A 32 -9.29 -30.77 8.41
N LYS A 33 -10.28 -30.93 9.28
CA LYS A 33 -11.13 -32.12 9.32
C LYS A 33 -11.92 -32.34 8.03
N LYS A 34 -12.47 -31.27 7.44
CA LYS A 34 -13.29 -31.36 6.23
C LYS A 34 -12.49 -31.82 5.01
N PHE A 35 -11.21 -31.41 4.92
CA PHE A 35 -10.36 -31.66 3.74
C PHE A 35 -9.25 -32.70 4.02
N ASP A 36 -9.36 -33.46 5.11
CA ASP A 36 -8.40 -34.50 5.51
C ASP A 36 -6.94 -34.00 5.50
N THR A 37 -6.71 -32.86 6.16
CA THR A 37 -5.42 -32.20 6.27
C THR A 37 -5.15 -31.76 7.70
N THR A 38 -4.01 -31.11 7.94
CA THR A 38 -3.67 -30.57 9.25
C THR A 38 -3.68 -29.04 9.25
N VAL A 39 -3.80 -28.44 10.44
CA VAL A 39 -3.69 -26.99 10.59
C VAL A 39 -2.31 -26.51 10.13
N ASP A 40 -1.26 -27.26 10.41
CA ASP A 40 0.10 -26.90 10.00
C ASP A 40 0.29 -26.94 8.47
N ASP A 41 -0.37 -27.89 7.78
CA ASP A 41 -0.38 -27.92 6.31
C ASP A 41 -1.09 -26.69 5.73
N ILE A 42 -2.25 -26.34 6.30
CA ILE A 42 -2.99 -25.13 5.88
C ILE A 42 -2.13 -23.89 6.07
N LEU A 43 -1.48 -23.74 7.22
CA LEU A 43 -0.58 -22.60 7.49
C LEU A 43 0.62 -22.59 6.53
N THR A 44 1.18 -23.75 6.22
CA THR A 44 2.29 -23.90 5.29
C THR A 44 1.91 -23.46 3.85
N VAL A 45 0.81 -23.95 3.34
CA VAL A 45 0.29 -23.59 2.00
C VAL A 45 -0.10 -22.11 1.95
N SER A 46 -0.59 -21.57 3.05
CA SER A 46 -0.90 -20.14 3.18
C SER A 46 0.32 -19.24 3.36
N GLY A 47 1.52 -19.82 3.49
CA GLY A 47 2.77 -19.07 3.63
C GLY A 47 3.05 -18.51 5.02
N TYR A 48 2.34 -18.99 6.05
CA TYR A 48 2.57 -18.60 7.44
C TYR A 48 3.72 -19.38 8.06
N MET A 49 4.53 -18.71 8.90
CA MET A 49 5.63 -19.33 9.64
C MET A 49 5.21 -19.78 11.04
N ALA A 50 4.24 -19.10 11.64
CA ALA A 50 3.76 -19.45 12.98
C ALA A 50 3.12 -20.83 13.01
N ARG A 51 3.35 -21.57 14.10
CA ARG A 51 2.83 -22.93 14.33
C ARG A 51 2.27 -23.06 15.74
N GLY A 52 1.38 -24.04 15.92
CA GLY A 52 0.74 -24.31 17.20
C GLY A 52 -0.04 -23.11 17.73
N GLU A 53 -0.03 -22.89 19.03
CA GLU A 53 -0.79 -21.82 19.68
C GLU A 53 -0.36 -20.41 19.26
N ARG A 54 0.88 -20.24 18.76
CA ARG A 54 1.39 -18.97 18.28
C ARG A 54 0.64 -18.47 17.03
N ALA A 55 0.10 -19.37 16.22
CA ALA A 55 -0.66 -19.01 15.03
C ALA A 55 -1.98 -18.29 15.36
N PHE A 56 -2.46 -18.39 16.59
CA PHE A 56 -3.75 -17.86 17.03
C PHE A 56 -3.65 -16.59 17.88
N VAL A 57 -2.44 -16.04 18.03
CA VAL A 57 -2.20 -14.73 18.65
C VAL A 57 -1.58 -13.77 17.64
N PRO A 58 -1.70 -12.45 17.83
CA PRO A 58 -0.98 -11.49 16.99
C PRO A 58 0.52 -11.78 17.02
N HIS A 59 1.11 -11.93 15.84
CA HIS A 59 2.53 -12.24 15.67
C HIS A 59 3.07 -11.61 14.39
N TYR A 60 4.37 -11.54 14.28
CA TYR A 60 5.04 -11.08 13.05
C TYR A 60 5.19 -12.23 12.07
N GLU A 61 4.82 -11.96 10.82
CA GLU A 61 5.15 -12.78 9.66
C GLU A 61 6.00 -11.98 8.69
N THR A 62 6.92 -12.65 7.99
CA THR A 62 7.76 -11.97 6.99
C THR A 62 6.94 -11.59 5.78
N VAL A 63 6.91 -10.30 5.47
CA VAL A 63 6.21 -9.81 4.27
C VAL A 63 6.97 -10.20 3.02
N LYS A 64 6.27 -10.75 2.05
CA LYS A 64 6.83 -11.11 0.75
C LYS A 64 7.22 -9.85 -0.03
N ARG A 65 8.44 -9.83 -0.57
CA ARG A 65 8.88 -8.82 -1.53
C ARG A 65 8.61 -9.30 -2.95
N HIS A 66 8.01 -8.45 -3.74
CA HIS A 66 7.79 -8.66 -5.17
C HIS A 66 8.82 -7.86 -5.98
N GLY A 67 9.55 -8.55 -6.83
CA GLY A 67 10.70 -8.01 -7.55
C GLY A 67 12.03 -8.17 -6.80
N SER A 68 13.08 -8.54 -7.53
CA SER A 68 14.43 -8.70 -6.98
C SER A 68 15.00 -7.35 -6.54
N LEU A 69 15.87 -7.35 -5.52
CA LEU A 69 16.59 -6.12 -5.12
C LEU A 69 17.55 -5.63 -6.22
N ALA A 70 18.05 -6.54 -7.06
CA ALA A 70 18.96 -6.18 -8.16
C ALA A 70 18.24 -5.36 -9.23
N ASP A 71 17.02 -5.76 -9.61
CA ASP A 71 16.27 -5.13 -10.70
C ASP A 71 15.37 -3.99 -10.21
N TYR A 72 14.87 -4.10 -8.97
CA TYR A 72 13.93 -3.17 -8.34
C TYR A 72 14.41 -2.77 -6.96
N PRO A 73 15.46 -1.93 -6.87
CA PRO A 73 16.17 -1.68 -5.60
C PRO A 73 15.39 -0.87 -4.58
N LEU A 74 14.33 -0.17 -4.98
CA LEU A 74 13.53 0.68 -4.10
C LEU A 74 12.24 -0.01 -3.69
N THR A 75 11.76 0.28 -2.48
CA THR A 75 10.44 -0.17 -2.00
C THR A 75 9.40 0.90 -2.26
N PHE A 76 8.32 0.54 -2.93
CA PHE A 76 7.21 1.45 -3.20
C PHE A 76 6.23 1.49 -2.02
N ILE A 77 5.88 2.69 -1.57
CA ILE A 77 4.85 2.94 -0.56
C ILE A 77 3.72 3.72 -1.20
N ASP A 78 2.55 3.13 -1.17
CA ASP A 78 1.29 3.74 -1.53
C ASP A 78 0.65 4.37 -0.30
N TYR A 79 0.42 5.70 -0.31
CA TYR A 79 -0.15 6.37 0.84
C TYR A 79 -1.36 7.23 0.46
N LYS A 80 -2.17 7.53 1.47
CA LYS A 80 -3.33 8.40 1.34
C LYS A 80 -2.97 9.82 1.76
N SER A 81 -3.18 10.77 0.87
CA SER A 81 -3.16 12.20 1.21
C SER A 81 -4.32 12.56 2.14
N ARG A 82 -4.15 13.60 2.96
CA ARG A 82 -5.17 14.09 3.90
C ARG A 82 -6.48 14.46 3.21
N LEU A 83 -6.42 14.99 1.99
CA LEU A 83 -7.58 15.41 1.22
C LEU A 83 -8.16 14.28 0.35
N ASN A 84 -7.40 13.24 0.09
CA ASN A 84 -7.85 12.17 -0.77
C ASN A 84 -8.71 11.18 0.01
N ARG A 85 -9.99 11.10 -0.34
CA ARG A 85 -10.91 10.13 0.23
C ARG A 85 -11.08 8.96 -0.72
N GLU A 86 -10.34 7.88 -0.45
CA GLU A 86 -10.49 6.61 -1.19
C GLU A 86 -10.34 6.76 -2.71
N GLY A 87 -9.42 7.61 -3.18
CA GLY A 87 -9.18 7.85 -4.60
C GLY A 87 -10.26 8.65 -5.34
N ARG A 88 -11.22 9.27 -4.64
CA ARG A 88 -12.39 9.93 -5.25
C ARG A 88 -12.26 11.45 -5.39
N SER A 89 -11.14 12.02 -4.98
CA SER A 89 -11.04 13.50 -4.84
C SER A 89 -10.46 14.20 -6.06
N GLN A 90 -9.92 13.49 -7.04
CA GLN A 90 -9.15 14.07 -8.15
C GLN A 90 -9.96 14.96 -9.09
N ASN A 91 -11.25 14.69 -9.25
CA ASN A 91 -12.16 15.50 -10.07
C ASN A 91 -12.81 16.67 -9.34
N VAL A 92 -12.47 16.90 -8.07
CA VAL A 92 -12.97 18.03 -7.31
C VAL A 92 -12.08 19.23 -7.55
N PRO A 93 -12.52 20.30 -8.26
CA PRO A 93 -11.64 21.38 -8.72
C PRO A 93 -10.89 22.08 -7.60
N TRP A 94 -11.54 22.41 -6.50
CA TRP A 94 -10.92 23.12 -5.39
C TRP A 94 -9.84 22.32 -4.67
N TYR A 95 -9.82 20.98 -4.76
CA TYR A 95 -8.69 20.18 -4.26
C TYR A 95 -7.39 20.50 -5.01
N GLN A 96 -7.47 20.88 -6.27
CA GLN A 96 -6.30 21.23 -7.09
C GLN A 96 -5.70 22.59 -6.68
N GLU A 97 -6.43 23.41 -5.93
CA GLU A 97 -5.98 24.71 -5.45
C GLU A 97 -5.26 24.63 -4.10
N PHE A 98 -5.43 23.55 -3.36
CA PHE A 98 -4.75 23.37 -2.09
C PHE A 98 -3.25 23.20 -2.25
N LYS A 99 -2.51 23.89 -1.40
CA LYS A 99 -1.05 23.80 -1.31
C LYS A 99 -0.63 23.25 0.03
N LYS A 100 0.51 22.56 0.08
CA LYS A 100 1.11 22.06 1.33
C LYS A 100 0.17 21.17 2.15
N VAL A 101 -0.64 20.38 1.49
CA VAL A 101 -1.58 19.47 2.16
C VAL A 101 -0.85 18.37 2.89
N ASP A 102 0.08 17.73 2.21
CA ASP A 102 0.95 16.70 2.77
C ASP A 102 2.35 17.26 2.98
N PRO A 103 3.07 16.79 4.00
CA PRO A 103 4.47 17.17 4.21
C PRO A 103 5.29 16.93 2.94
N GLY A 104 6.13 17.90 2.60
CA GLY A 104 6.96 17.86 1.40
C GLY A 104 6.27 18.31 0.11
N ASP A 105 4.97 18.53 0.09
CA ASP A 105 4.25 19.01 -1.08
C ASP A 105 4.16 20.53 -1.14
N VAL A 106 4.27 21.09 -2.33
CA VAL A 106 4.10 22.53 -2.57
C VAL A 106 2.73 22.82 -3.17
N SER A 107 2.13 21.86 -3.82
CA SER A 107 0.80 21.92 -4.42
C SER A 107 0.19 20.53 -4.46
N TRP A 108 -1.09 20.43 -4.79
CA TRP A 108 -1.75 19.17 -5.07
C TRP A 108 -1.33 18.66 -6.46
N ASN A 109 -0.16 18.06 -6.52
CA ASN A 109 0.36 17.44 -7.73
C ASN A 109 0.60 15.96 -7.52
N ASP A 110 0.59 15.21 -8.61
CA ASP A 110 0.98 13.81 -8.59
C ASP A 110 2.49 13.67 -8.58
N VAL A 111 3.04 13.59 -7.39
CA VAL A 111 4.48 13.45 -7.17
C VAL A 111 4.80 12.12 -6.50
N VAL A 112 5.93 11.53 -6.90
CA VAL A 112 6.60 10.50 -6.10
C VAL A 112 7.66 11.18 -5.24
N LYS A 113 7.69 10.85 -3.95
CA LYS A 113 8.66 11.35 -2.99
C LYS A 113 9.79 10.35 -2.83
N MET A 114 11.01 10.83 -2.86
CA MET A 114 12.24 10.04 -2.71
C MET A 114 13.21 10.77 -1.79
N ASN A 115 14.00 10.02 -1.03
CA ASN A 115 15.06 10.61 -0.23
C ASN A 115 16.12 11.28 -1.11
N PRO A 116 16.63 12.48 -0.75
CA PRO A 116 17.68 13.15 -1.49
C PRO A 116 18.95 12.33 -1.72
N LEU A 117 19.31 11.44 -0.77
CA LEU A 117 20.45 10.53 -0.92
C LEU A 117 20.27 9.54 -2.08
N ASP A 118 19.06 9.04 -2.26
CA ASP A 118 18.75 8.13 -3.37
C ASP A 118 18.65 8.90 -4.69
N GLY A 119 18.07 10.12 -4.65
CA GLY A 119 18.04 11.01 -5.79
C GLY A 119 19.44 11.34 -6.31
N ALA A 120 20.37 11.66 -5.40
CA ALA A 120 21.76 11.93 -5.77
C ALA A 120 22.46 10.74 -6.43
N LYS A 121 22.27 9.52 -5.90
CA LYS A 121 22.81 8.28 -6.50
C LYS A 121 22.31 8.03 -7.91
N LEU A 122 21.07 8.42 -8.19
CA LEU A 122 20.41 8.23 -9.49
C LEU A 122 20.55 9.44 -10.42
N GLY A 123 21.21 10.51 -10.00
CA GLY A 123 21.34 11.75 -10.76
C GLY A 123 20.01 12.49 -10.99
N LEU A 124 19.06 12.32 -10.10
CA LEU A 124 17.71 12.87 -10.17
C LEU A 124 17.55 14.09 -9.27
N LYS A 125 16.68 15.01 -9.67
CA LYS A 125 16.34 16.22 -8.90
C LYS A 125 14.83 16.46 -8.86
N SER A 126 14.38 17.23 -7.87
CA SER A 126 12.97 17.65 -7.78
C SER A 126 12.53 18.37 -9.05
N GLY A 127 11.33 18.03 -9.55
CA GLY A 127 10.76 18.53 -10.79
C GLY A 127 11.09 17.66 -12.01
N ASP A 128 12.01 16.69 -11.91
CA ASP A 128 12.21 15.74 -13.00
C ASP A 128 10.95 14.88 -13.20
N THR A 129 10.59 14.64 -14.46
CA THR A 129 9.63 13.57 -14.78
C THR A 129 10.36 12.25 -14.72
N VAL A 130 9.81 11.32 -13.97
CA VAL A 130 10.40 9.99 -13.77
C VAL A 130 9.43 8.88 -14.14
N ARG A 131 9.97 7.76 -14.57
CA ARG A 131 9.26 6.49 -14.73
C ARG A 131 9.53 5.61 -13.52
N ILE A 132 8.45 5.07 -12.94
CA ILE A 132 8.47 4.10 -11.86
C ILE A 132 8.05 2.78 -12.48
N THR A 133 8.91 1.78 -12.42
CA THR A 133 8.67 0.46 -12.99
C THR A 133 8.74 -0.60 -11.90
N SER A 134 7.76 -1.48 -11.85
CA SER A 134 7.72 -2.72 -11.06
C SER A 134 7.68 -3.94 -11.96
N ILE A 135 7.51 -5.12 -11.38
CA ILE A 135 7.24 -6.35 -12.15
C ILE A 135 5.86 -6.34 -12.84
N THR A 136 4.95 -5.47 -12.41
CA THR A 136 3.57 -5.40 -12.92
C THR A 136 3.43 -4.42 -14.07
N GLY A 137 4.10 -3.25 -13.98
CA GLY A 137 3.98 -2.24 -15.02
C GLY A 137 4.81 -0.99 -14.76
N THR A 138 4.47 0.08 -15.46
CA THR A 138 5.22 1.35 -15.42
C THR A 138 4.27 2.52 -15.41
N ILE A 139 4.54 3.50 -14.53
CA ILE A 139 3.85 4.79 -14.50
C ILE A 139 4.87 5.93 -14.58
N SER A 140 4.38 7.11 -14.97
CA SER A 140 5.18 8.35 -14.97
C SER A 140 4.56 9.41 -14.07
N CYS A 141 5.39 10.12 -13.33
CA CYS A 141 4.97 11.24 -12.50
C CYS A 141 6.16 12.19 -12.24
N GLU A 142 5.90 13.31 -11.57
CA GLU A 142 6.93 14.22 -11.13
C GLU A 142 7.67 13.69 -9.89
N LEU A 143 8.97 13.94 -9.80
CA LEU A 143 9.78 13.60 -8.64
C LEU A 143 9.85 14.77 -7.66
N LYS A 144 9.68 14.47 -6.38
CA LYS A 144 9.97 15.36 -5.26
C LYS A 144 11.00 14.71 -4.33
N LEU A 145 12.17 15.33 -4.23
CA LEU A 145 13.14 14.94 -3.20
C LEU A 145 12.72 15.51 -1.85
N TRP A 146 12.65 14.64 -0.85
CA TRP A 146 12.21 14.99 0.50
C TRP A 146 12.81 14.07 1.56
N GLU A 147 13.43 14.66 2.57
CA GLU A 147 14.12 13.92 3.64
C GLU A 147 13.18 13.09 4.53
N GLY A 148 11.88 13.40 4.53
CA GLY A 148 10.89 12.65 5.29
C GLY A 148 10.59 11.25 4.73
N VAL A 149 11.21 10.87 3.60
CA VAL A 149 11.16 9.50 3.07
C VAL A 149 12.45 8.78 3.42
N ARG A 150 12.34 7.57 3.97
CA ARG A 150 13.49 6.73 4.30
C ARG A 150 14.28 6.38 3.04
N PRO A 151 15.64 6.42 3.07
CA PRO A 151 16.46 5.90 1.97
C PRO A 151 16.08 4.46 1.59
N GLY A 152 16.13 4.16 0.29
CA GLY A 152 15.69 2.87 -0.26
C GLY A 152 14.18 2.73 -0.43
N THR A 153 13.43 3.81 -0.19
CA THR A 153 11.97 3.82 -0.28
C THR A 153 11.50 5.00 -1.12
N VAL A 154 10.41 4.81 -1.83
CA VAL A 154 9.69 5.87 -2.54
C VAL A 154 8.22 5.85 -2.15
N ALA A 155 7.62 7.02 -1.99
CA ALA A 155 6.25 7.16 -1.52
C ALA A 155 5.42 7.99 -2.50
N LYS A 156 4.27 7.47 -2.91
CA LYS A 156 3.36 8.14 -3.84
C LYS A 156 1.93 8.06 -3.33
N CYS A 157 1.23 9.19 -3.36
CA CYS A 157 -0.20 9.22 -3.06
C CYS A 157 -0.98 8.46 -4.12
N TYR A 158 -1.96 7.65 -3.71
CA TYR A 158 -2.85 7.00 -4.66
C TYR A 158 -3.96 7.93 -5.16
N GLY A 159 -4.64 7.50 -6.21
CA GLY A 159 -5.83 8.16 -6.76
C GLY A 159 -5.52 9.09 -7.92
N GLN A 160 -4.32 9.12 -8.44
CA GLN A 160 -3.92 9.88 -9.63
C GLN A 160 -3.96 9.01 -10.90
N GLY A 161 -3.60 9.58 -12.06
CA GLY A 161 -3.59 8.86 -13.32
C GLY A 161 -4.93 8.76 -14.03
N HIS A 162 -5.87 9.64 -13.69
CA HIS A 162 -7.17 9.71 -14.35
C HIS A 162 -7.07 10.40 -15.72
N TRP A 163 -7.66 9.80 -16.72
CA TRP A 163 -7.71 10.34 -18.09
C TRP A 163 -9.13 10.34 -18.67
N ALA A 164 -10.04 9.52 -18.14
CA ALA A 164 -11.39 9.34 -18.71
C ALA A 164 -12.51 10.04 -17.92
N TYR A 165 -12.29 10.47 -16.69
CA TYR A 165 -13.36 10.84 -15.76
C TYR A 165 -13.51 12.32 -15.45
N GLY A 166 -12.85 13.20 -16.13
CA GLY A 166 -13.08 14.62 -15.94
C GLY A 166 -11.90 15.52 -16.25
N ARG A 167 -12.21 16.75 -16.53
CA ARG A 167 -11.26 17.78 -16.98
C ARG A 167 -10.26 18.16 -15.92
N VAL A 168 -10.60 18.01 -14.65
CA VAL A 168 -9.73 18.41 -13.54
C VAL A 168 -8.66 17.35 -13.26
N ALA A 169 -9.04 16.07 -13.32
CA ALA A 169 -8.12 14.97 -13.04
C ALA A 169 -7.27 14.57 -14.25
N ALA A 170 -7.61 15.00 -15.45
CA ALA A 170 -6.83 14.78 -16.67
C ALA A 170 -5.92 15.94 -16.98
N LYS A 171 -4.75 15.67 -17.56
CA LYS A 171 -3.85 16.70 -18.08
C LYS A 171 -4.42 17.32 -19.38
N ASP A 172 -4.93 16.47 -20.25
CA ASP A 172 -5.67 16.85 -21.45
C ASP A 172 -6.82 15.85 -21.63
N PHE A 173 -8.02 16.27 -21.28
CA PHE A 173 -9.19 15.41 -21.31
C PHE A 173 -9.58 15.00 -22.75
N ALA A 174 -9.46 15.92 -23.71
CA ALA A 174 -9.83 15.64 -25.10
C ALA A 174 -8.91 14.60 -25.76
N LYS A 175 -7.64 14.55 -25.32
CA LYS A 175 -6.64 13.61 -25.83
C LYS A 175 -6.46 12.40 -24.93
N ALA A 176 -7.28 12.23 -23.87
CA ALA A 176 -7.17 11.16 -22.90
C ALA A 176 -5.76 11.07 -22.26
N ILE A 177 -5.11 12.23 -21.99
CA ILE A 177 -3.81 12.27 -21.34
C ILE A 177 -4.01 12.33 -19.82
N PRO A 178 -3.51 11.35 -19.05
CA PRO A 178 -3.67 11.34 -17.60
C PRO A 178 -2.82 12.43 -16.95
N ARG A 179 -3.31 12.93 -15.82
CA ARG A 179 -2.50 13.71 -14.88
C ARG A 179 -1.84 12.73 -13.91
N GLY A 180 -0.53 12.55 -14.05
CA GLY A 180 0.25 11.60 -13.26
C GLY A 180 -0.01 10.14 -13.61
N GLY A 181 0.35 9.23 -12.71
CA GLY A 181 0.25 7.79 -12.87
C GLY A 181 -0.66 7.11 -11.86
N ASN A 182 -1.35 6.09 -12.28
CA ASN A 182 -2.19 5.27 -11.40
C ASN A 182 -1.32 4.23 -10.68
N ASN A 183 -1.28 4.29 -9.34
CA ASN A 183 -0.47 3.38 -8.53
C ASN A 183 -0.82 1.89 -8.77
N ASN A 184 -2.08 1.59 -9.09
CA ASN A 184 -2.49 0.20 -9.35
C ASN A 184 -1.78 -0.43 -10.55
N GLU A 185 -1.21 0.36 -11.46
CA GLU A 185 -0.44 -0.16 -12.59
C GLU A 185 0.94 -0.70 -12.19
N VAL A 186 1.45 -0.32 -11.01
CA VAL A 186 2.74 -0.79 -10.49
C VAL A 186 2.61 -1.65 -9.23
N LEU A 187 1.46 -1.63 -8.56
CA LEU A 187 1.21 -2.48 -7.41
C LEU A 187 0.97 -3.93 -7.85
N VAL A 188 1.49 -4.85 -7.07
CA VAL A 188 1.24 -6.28 -7.26
C VAL A 188 -0.10 -6.64 -6.63
N ASP A 189 -0.88 -7.45 -7.32
CA ASP A 189 -2.08 -8.07 -6.74
C ASP A 189 -1.64 -9.17 -5.77
N ASP A 190 -1.76 -8.88 -4.50
CA ASP A 190 -1.44 -9.82 -3.43
C ASP A 190 -2.53 -9.80 -2.34
N TYR A 191 -2.66 -10.90 -1.65
CA TYR A 191 -3.69 -11.07 -0.62
C TYR A 191 -3.22 -12.03 0.48
N ASP A 192 -3.79 -11.86 1.64
CA ASP A 192 -3.64 -12.80 2.75
C ASP A 192 -4.34 -14.11 2.43
N ARG A 193 -3.60 -15.21 2.47
CA ARG A 193 -4.06 -16.53 2.02
C ARG A 193 -5.10 -17.17 2.95
N LEU A 194 -5.15 -16.76 4.21
CA LEU A 194 -6.16 -17.28 5.16
C LEU A 194 -7.46 -16.49 5.10
N SER A 195 -7.38 -15.18 5.08
CA SER A 195 -8.54 -14.29 5.15
C SER A 195 -9.07 -13.87 3.77
N GLY A 196 -8.26 -13.96 2.71
CA GLY A 196 -8.56 -13.38 1.41
C GLY A 196 -8.49 -11.86 1.38
N ALA A 197 -8.07 -11.21 2.46
CA ALA A 197 -7.96 -9.77 2.52
C ALA A 197 -6.84 -9.27 1.61
N THR A 198 -7.10 -8.21 0.86
CA THR A 198 -6.09 -7.57 0.00
C THR A 198 -4.91 -7.08 0.82
N ALA A 199 -3.71 -7.50 0.45
CA ALA A 199 -2.47 -6.94 1.00
C ALA A 199 -2.31 -5.52 0.48
N ARG A 200 -2.49 -4.53 1.34
CA ARG A 200 -2.28 -3.13 0.98
C ARG A 200 -0.82 -2.92 0.54
N ASN A 201 -0.62 -2.09 -0.48
CA ASN A 201 0.67 -1.86 -1.15
C ASN A 201 1.23 -3.09 -1.89
N GLY A 202 0.42 -4.11 -2.13
CA GLY A 202 0.87 -5.33 -2.81
C GLY A 202 2.00 -6.05 -2.06
N GLY A 203 1.96 -6.08 -0.72
CA GLY A 203 3.10 -6.49 0.08
C GLY A 203 4.26 -5.50 -0.04
N PHE A 204 5.50 -5.95 -0.17
CA PHE A 204 6.64 -5.10 -0.52
C PHE A 204 6.85 -5.09 -2.03
N THR A 205 6.23 -4.13 -2.70
CA THR A 205 6.44 -3.93 -4.14
C THR A 205 7.79 -3.27 -4.38
N GLY A 206 8.69 -3.99 -5.04
CA GLY A 206 9.97 -3.47 -5.51
C GLY A 206 9.77 -2.62 -6.77
N VAL A 207 10.45 -1.48 -6.84
CA VAL A 207 10.43 -0.61 -8.02
C VAL A 207 11.83 -0.11 -8.37
N ARG A 208 12.02 0.25 -9.62
CA ARG A 208 13.11 1.08 -10.09
C ARG A 208 12.58 2.41 -10.59
N ILE A 209 13.40 3.45 -10.45
CA ILE A 209 13.08 4.79 -10.94
C ILE A 209 14.16 5.25 -11.91
N GLN A 210 13.73 5.83 -13.00
CA GLN A 210 14.58 6.38 -14.05
C GLN A 210 13.99 7.70 -14.54
N LYS A 211 14.84 8.61 -15.03
CA LYS A 211 14.38 9.80 -15.73
C LYS A 211 13.58 9.39 -16.95
N ALA A 212 12.43 10.05 -17.21
CA ALA A 212 11.57 9.77 -18.35
C ALA A 212 12.12 10.34 -19.66
#